data_49eba59b98b1caba69558ed3738a68a0
#
_entry.id   49eba59b98b1caba69558ed3738a68a0
#
_cell.length_a   1.000
_cell.length_b   1.000
_cell.length_c   1.000
_cell.angle_alpha   90.00
_cell.angle_beta   90.00
_cell.angle_gamma   90.00
#
_symmetry.space_group_name_H-M   'P 1'
#
loop_
_entity.id
_entity.type
_entity.pdbx_description
1 polymer ?
#
loop_
_entity_poly.entity_id
_entity_poly.type
_entity_poly.pdbx_seq_one_letter_code
_entity_poly.pdbx_strand_id
1 'polypeptide(L)'
;GGDNAILDAIVAQLRHIDPDLPICALSRTPKETRAAACVDSLYTFRLLAIRRRMRHAKLYLSGGGTLIQDTTSTRSLLYYLSSIRMAARAGCRVMLYGCGIGPVSRPRNCERTAKTLNRYAEIISLRDRYSEETLRALGVTTPEIHLTADPALLIDPGDTPAIRSFLHHSGLAEGTRYALFALRPWKDFDRHIAAFANAAEYAHREYGLTPVLYAMEPCRDRAALNAVAAQLRCPYLLLEAGSNGTEIVALIRRMSLVIAMRLHTLIFAAGQGVPIVGVVYDPKVSGFLDYLGQDLYLPLEEASAASLCDLIDTAMAEQMFEAENIRSLRELDAENEE
;
A
#
# COMPACT_ATOMS: atom_id res chain seq x y z
N GLY A 1 -0.72 7.23 -7.14
CA GLY A 1 -0.87 5.88 -6.64
C GLY A 1 -0.42 5.72 -5.20
N GLY A 2 0.09 4.53 -4.85
CA GLY A 2 0.46 4.17 -3.48
C GLY A 2 1.40 5.15 -2.76
N ASP A 3 2.39 5.71 -3.44
CA ASP A 3 3.32 6.67 -2.83
C ASP A 3 2.63 7.97 -2.37
N ASN A 4 1.60 8.43 -3.07
CA ASN A 4 0.83 9.60 -2.65
C ASN A 4 -0.01 9.29 -1.41
N ALA A 5 -0.61 8.11 -1.36
CA ALA A 5 -1.38 7.66 -0.21
C ALA A 5 -0.53 7.56 1.07
N ILE A 6 0.71 7.07 0.94
CA ILE A 6 1.67 7.04 2.05
C ILE A 6 2.02 8.46 2.51
N LEU A 7 2.24 9.39 1.57
CA LEU A 7 2.49 10.78 1.92
C LEU A 7 1.31 11.38 2.69
N ASP A 8 0.09 11.15 2.21
CA ASP A 8 -1.15 11.64 2.86
C ASP A 8 -1.26 11.08 4.28
N ALA A 9 -0.98 9.77 4.48
CA ALA A 9 -0.97 9.13 5.79
C ALA A 9 0.07 9.76 6.73
N ILE A 10 1.31 9.94 6.26
CA ILE A 10 2.38 10.54 7.05
C ILE A 10 2.03 11.98 7.43
N VAL A 11 1.51 12.78 6.49
CA VAL A 11 1.09 14.16 6.75
C VAL A 11 -0.02 14.21 7.78
N ALA A 12 -1.03 13.32 7.68
CA ALA A 12 -2.11 13.23 8.64
C ALA A 12 -1.61 12.92 10.06
N GLN A 13 -0.70 11.95 10.20
CA GLN A 13 -0.09 11.60 11.50
C GLN A 13 0.75 12.75 12.07
N LEU A 14 1.55 13.41 11.27
CA LEU A 14 2.34 14.56 11.70
C LEU A 14 1.45 15.72 12.17
N ARG A 15 0.34 15.98 11.49
CA ARG A 15 -0.62 17.01 11.86
C ARG A 15 -1.48 16.64 13.06
N HIS A 16 -1.68 15.34 13.30
CA HIS A 16 -2.30 14.89 14.55
C HIS A 16 -1.43 15.23 15.77
N ILE A 17 -0.10 15.16 15.62
CA ILE A 17 0.86 15.53 16.66
C ILE A 17 0.95 17.05 16.81
N ASP A 18 1.06 17.77 15.70
CA ASP A 18 1.15 19.23 15.65
C ASP A 18 0.44 19.75 14.38
N PRO A 19 -0.78 20.34 14.52
CA PRO A 19 -1.57 20.83 13.39
C PRO A 19 -0.86 21.90 12.57
N ASP A 20 0.01 22.70 13.19
CA ASP A 20 0.72 23.81 12.56
C ASP A 20 2.12 23.44 12.07
N LEU A 21 2.50 22.17 12.16
CA LEU A 21 3.83 21.68 11.79
C LEU A 21 4.15 22.05 10.32
N PRO A 22 5.24 22.80 10.04
CA PRO A 22 5.64 23.10 8.68
C PRO A 22 6.24 21.87 7.99
N ILE A 23 5.53 21.34 7.01
CA ILE A 23 5.93 20.14 6.26
C ILE A 23 6.34 20.53 4.84
N CYS A 24 7.44 19.93 4.35
CA CYS A 24 7.91 20.10 2.98
C CYS A 24 8.20 18.73 2.36
N ALA A 25 7.43 18.34 1.36
CA ALA A 25 7.59 17.08 0.63
C ALA A 25 8.54 17.24 -0.57
N LEU A 26 9.34 16.20 -0.85
CA LEU A 26 10.13 16.10 -2.07
C LEU A 26 9.34 15.33 -3.13
N SER A 27 9.03 15.96 -4.26
CA SER A 27 8.15 15.39 -5.28
C SER A 27 8.70 15.62 -6.70
N ARG A 28 8.31 14.76 -7.63
CA ARG A 28 8.51 14.99 -9.07
C ARG A 28 7.50 15.98 -9.65
N THR A 29 6.34 16.09 -9.03
CA THR A 29 5.24 17.00 -9.41
C THR A 29 4.87 17.91 -8.24
N PRO A 30 5.75 18.88 -7.85
CA PRO A 30 5.55 19.69 -6.65
C PRO A 30 4.25 20.49 -6.61
N LYS A 31 3.73 20.92 -7.76
CA LYS A 31 2.46 21.65 -7.84
C LYS A 31 1.28 20.78 -7.44
N GLU A 32 1.22 19.56 -7.96
CA GLU A 32 0.19 18.57 -7.65
C GLU A 32 0.27 18.14 -6.18
N THR A 33 1.49 17.85 -5.69
CA THR A 33 1.71 17.48 -4.29
C THR A 33 1.26 18.57 -3.32
N ARG A 34 1.54 19.85 -3.61
CA ARG A 34 1.03 20.97 -2.78
C ARG A 34 -0.49 21.01 -2.73
N ALA A 35 -1.12 20.84 -3.88
CA ALA A 35 -2.58 20.90 -3.97
C ALA A 35 -3.25 19.70 -3.26
N ALA A 36 -2.70 18.49 -3.41
CA ALA A 36 -3.29 17.27 -2.86
C ALA A 36 -3.06 17.14 -1.35
N ALA A 37 -1.80 17.27 -0.89
CA ALA A 37 -1.43 17.03 0.50
C ALA A 37 -1.44 18.30 1.38
N CYS A 38 -1.73 19.47 0.82
CA CYS A 38 -1.70 20.76 1.52
C CYS A 38 -0.40 21.02 2.30
N VAL A 39 0.76 20.64 1.71
CA VAL A 39 2.10 20.84 2.26
C VAL A 39 2.98 21.61 1.29
N ASP A 40 4.06 22.23 1.77
CA ASP A 40 5.06 22.76 0.84
C ASP A 40 5.75 21.62 0.07
N SER A 41 6.23 21.88 -1.12
CA SER A 41 6.87 20.84 -1.92
C SER A 41 7.97 21.38 -2.82
N LEU A 42 9.08 20.62 -2.91
CA LEU A 42 10.22 20.91 -3.76
C LEU A 42 10.44 19.79 -4.78
N TYR A 43 10.93 20.18 -5.95
CA TYR A 43 11.31 19.22 -6.98
C TYR A 43 12.52 18.38 -6.54
N THR A 44 12.40 17.07 -6.62
CA THR A 44 13.32 16.04 -6.10
C THR A 44 14.78 16.23 -6.54
N PHE A 45 15.04 16.83 -7.70
CA PHE A 45 16.40 17.04 -8.20
C PHE A 45 16.93 18.48 -8.05
N ARG A 46 16.19 19.38 -7.37
CA ARG A 46 16.70 20.71 -7.01
C ARG A 46 17.57 20.66 -5.76
N LEU A 47 18.71 19.99 -5.84
CA LEU A 47 19.56 19.67 -4.69
C LEU A 47 19.97 20.88 -3.85
N LEU A 48 20.26 22.03 -4.49
CA LEU A 48 20.61 23.26 -3.77
C LEU A 48 19.44 23.83 -2.96
N ALA A 49 18.23 23.81 -3.52
CA ALA A 49 17.03 24.25 -2.82
C ALA A 49 16.69 23.29 -1.65
N ILE A 50 16.79 21.98 -1.89
CA ILE A 50 16.60 20.96 -0.87
C ILE A 50 17.60 21.15 0.28
N ARG A 51 18.89 21.30 -0.02
CA ARG A 51 19.92 21.56 1.00
C ARG A 51 19.66 22.84 1.80
N ARG A 52 19.19 23.91 1.14
CA ARG A 52 18.82 25.16 1.84
C ARG A 52 17.64 24.91 2.78
N ARG A 53 16.60 24.19 2.34
CA ARG A 53 15.45 23.85 3.18
C ARG A 53 15.86 22.98 4.37
N MET A 54 16.70 21.96 4.17
CA MET A 54 17.20 21.06 5.22
C MET A 54 17.95 21.80 6.32
N ARG A 55 18.63 22.91 6.05
CA ARG A 55 19.30 23.71 7.09
C ARG A 55 18.33 24.35 8.10
N HIS A 56 17.07 24.46 7.75
CA HIS A 56 16.01 25.01 8.59
C HIS A 56 15.02 23.94 9.07
N ALA A 57 15.24 22.68 8.71
CA ALA A 57 14.42 21.56 9.13
C ALA A 57 15.03 20.87 10.36
N LYS A 58 14.20 20.49 11.30
CA LYS A 58 14.62 19.72 12.49
C LYS A 58 14.71 18.22 12.19
N LEU A 59 13.80 17.74 11.34
CA LEU A 59 13.63 16.32 11.04
C LEU A 59 13.59 16.10 9.52
N TYR A 60 14.27 15.06 9.07
CA TYR A 60 14.15 14.50 7.74
C TYR A 60 13.52 13.12 7.85
N LEU A 61 12.33 12.95 7.26
CA LEU A 61 11.66 11.67 7.14
C LEU A 61 11.92 11.08 5.77
N SER A 62 12.51 9.88 5.73
CA SER A 62 12.54 9.03 4.55
C SER A 62 11.40 8.04 4.70
N GLY A 63 10.21 8.38 4.22
CA GLY A 63 8.98 7.67 4.54
C GLY A 63 8.41 6.91 3.38
N GLY A 64 7.82 5.77 3.73
CA GLY A 64 6.99 4.93 2.89
C GLY A 64 7.72 4.22 1.76
N GLY A 65 7.11 3.14 1.28
CA GLY A 65 7.62 2.38 0.16
C GLY A 65 8.94 1.64 0.45
N THR A 66 9.47 0.98 -0.57
CA THR A 66 10.79 0.30 -0.51
C THR A 66 11.84 1.14 -1.25
N LEU A 67 12.35 2.16 -0.57
CA LEU A 67 13.27 3.14 -1.16
C LEU A 67 14.73 2.67 -1.13
N ILE A 68 15.12 1.93 -0.10
CA ILE A 68 16.48 1.40 0.09
C ILE A 68 16.55 -0.01 -0.54
N GLN A 69 16.75 -0.07 -1.84
CA GLN A 69 16.87 -1.30 -2.63
C GLN A 69 17.65 -1.05 -3.92
N ASP A 70 18.25 -2.07 -4.53
CA ASP A 70 19.03 -1.93 -5.78
C ASP A 70 18.52 -2.77 -6.96
N THR A 71 17.34 -3.38 -6.82
CA THR A 71 16.66 -4.13 -7.89
C THR A 71 16.25 -3.22 -9.05
N THR A 72 15.75 -2.02 -8.75
CA THR A 72 15.37 -1.03 -9.76
C THR A 72 16.61 -0.43 -10.40
N SER A 73 17.51 0.14 -9.59
CA SER A 73 18.82 0.62 -10.03
C SER A 73 19.70 1.06 -8.85
N THR A 74 21.01 0.86 -8.99
CA THR A 74 22.00 1.45 -8.06
C THR A 74 21.87 2.97 -7.98
N ARG A 75 21.49 3.64 -9.06
CA ARG A 75 21.32 5.11 -9.10
C ARG A 75 20.21 5.58 -8.17
N SER A 76 19.09 4.85 -8.13
CA SER A 76 17.99 5.12 -7.21
C SER A 76 18.44 4.98 -5.76
N LEU A 77 19.06 3.86 -5.41
CA LEU A 77 19.60 3.64 -4.06
C LEU A 77 20.55 4.76 -3.64
N LEU A 78 21.51 5.12 -4.49
CA LEU A 78 22.49 6.18 -4.19
C LEU A 78 21.82 7.55 -4.01
N TYR A 79 20.74 7.82 -4.71
CA TYR A 79 19.95 9.04 -4.50
C TYR A 79 19.40 9.10 -3.08
N TYR A 80 18.74 8.05 -2.60
CA TYR A 80 18.17 8.00 -1.24
C TYR A 80 19.27 8.04 -0.16
N LEU A 81 20.33 7.26 -0.29
CA LEU A 81 21.47 7.31 0.63
C LEU A 81 22.14 8.69 0.67
N SER A 82 22.20 9.38 -0.47
CA SER A 82 22.76 10.73 -0.54
C SER A 82 21.85 11.77 0.09
N SER A 83 20.53 11.64 -0.01
CA SER A 83 19.57 12.53 0.65
C SER A 83 19.60 12.38 2.17
N ILE A 84 19.69 11.16 2.70
CA ILE A 84 19.90 10.87 4.12
C ILE A 84 21.18 11.57 4.62
N ARG A 85 22.30 11.35 3.94
CA ARG A 85 23.58 11.97 4.29
C ARG A 85 23.55 13.50 4.22
N MET A 86 22.84 14.05 3.22
CA MET A 86 22.70 15.50 3.06
C MET A 86 21.88 16.10 4.20
N ALA A 87 20.81 15.46 4.59
CA ALA A 87 19.96 15.88 5.70
C ALA A 87 20.71 15.89 7.03
N ALA A 88 21.37 14.79 7.37
CA ALA A 88 22.19 14.72 8.58
C ALA A 88 23.31 15.76 8.63
N ARG A 89 24.00 16.00 7.49
CA ARG A 89 25.02 17.04 7.39
C ARG A 89 24.47 18.47 7.44
N ALA A 90 23.20 18.65 7.15
CA ALA A 90 22.50 19.93 7.30
C ALA A 90 22.01 20.19 8.73
N GLY A 91 22.14 19.20 9.64
CA GLY A 91 21.72 19.29 11.03
C GLY A 91 20.34 18.70 11.33
N CYS A 92 19.70 18.03 10.35
CA CYS A 92 18.44 17.33 10.60
C CYS A 92 18.68 16.03 11.38
N ARG A 93 17.80 15.70 12.31
CA ARG A 93 17.59 14.32 12.75
C ARG A 93 17.06 13.52 11.57
N VAL A 94 17.44 12.26 11.45
CA VAL A 94 17.05 11.41 10.31
C VAL A 94 16.29 10.19 10.80
N MET A 95 15.07 10.06 10.30
CA MET A 95 14.21 8.91 10.54
C MET A 95 13.78 8.26 9.22
N LEU A 96 13.91 6.94 9.13
CA LEU A 96 13.22 6.14 8.12
C LEU A 96 11.89 5.69 8.73
N TYR A 97 10.77 6.00 8.09
CA TYR A 97 9.44 5.83 8.70
C TYR A 97 8.54 4.92 7.88
N GLY A 98 8.09 3.82 8.49
CA GLY A 98 7.17 2.85 7.89
C GLY A 98 7.67 2.29 6.56
N CYS A 99 8.97 2.08 6.44
CA CYS A 99 9.60 1.74 5.17
C CYS A 99 9.89 0.24 5.02
N GLY A 100 9.88 -0.22 3.75
CA GLY A 100 10.48 -1.50 3.36
C GLY A 100 11.95 -1.33 3.01
N ILE A 101 12.76 -2.34 3.27
CA ILE A 101 14.18 -2.38 2.94
C ILE A 101 14.48 -3.59 2.07
N GLY A 102 15.26 -3.38 1.03
CA GLY A 102 15.81 -4.43 0.19
C GLY A 102 14.91 -4.91 -0.97
N PRO A 103 15.42 -5.87 -1.75
CA PRO A 103 16.77 -6.41 -1.61
C PRO A 103 17.88 -5.42 -2.02
N VAL A 104 19.03 -5.51 -1.33
CA VAL A 104 20.28 -4.85 -1.73
C VAL A 104 21.29 -5.96 -1.97
N SER A 105 21.60 -6.25 -3.24
CA SER A 105 22.30 -7.46 -3.63
C SER A 105 23.77 -7.23 -3.98
N ARG A 106 24.14 -6.02 -4.42
CA ARG A 106 25.48 -5.71 -4.88
C ARG A 106 26.39 -5.42 -3.69
N PRO A 107 27.56 -6.09 -3.54
CA PRO A 107 28.43 -5.95 -2.36
C PRO A 107 28.78 -4.50 -2.00
N ARG A 108 29.13 -3.69 -3.01
CA ARG A 108 29.42 -2.26 -2.81
C ARG A 108 28.20 -1.45 -2.34
N ASN A 109 26.99 -1.87 -2.74
CA ASN A 109 25.77 -1.21 -2.30
C ASN A 109 25.42 -1.63 -0.87
N CYS A 110 25.62 -2.88 -0.51
CA CYS A 110 25.48 -3.38 0.87
C CYS A 110 26.33 -2.56 1.84
N GLU A 111 27.65 -2.45 1.54
CA GLU A 111 28.58 -1.68 2.36
C GLU A 111 28.17 -0.20 2.48
N ARG A 112 27.81 0.43 1.35
CA ARG A 112 27.37 1.85 1.34
C ARG A 112 26.09 2.06 2.14
N THR A 113 25.13 1.13 2.05
CA THR A 113 23.88 1.18 2.79
C THR A 113 24.14 1.06 4.28
N ALA A 114 24.87 0.02 4.71
CA ALA A 114 25.22 -0.17 6.10
C ALA A 114 25.96 1.04 6.69
N LYS A 115 27.00 1.52 6.00
CA LYS A 115 27.78 2.68 6.43
C LYS A 115 26.94 3.96 6.52
N THR A 116 26.00 4.16 5.59
CA THR A 116 25.16 5.36 5.59
C THR A 116 24.12 5.31 6.70
N LEU A 117 23.42 4.18 6.85
CA LEU A 117 22.39 4.04 7.87
C LEU A 117 22.99 4.05 9.29
N ASN A 118 24.03 3.27 9.55
CA ASN A 118 24.71 3.28 10.85
C ASN A 118 25.27 4.66 11.25
N ARG A 119 25.63 5.49 10.27
CA ARG A 119 26.24 6.79 10.59
C ARG A 119 25.24 7.93 10.71
N TYR A 120 24.11 7.87 10.02
CA TYR A 120 23.25 9.03 9.81
C TYR A 120 21.80 8.83 10.18
N ALA A 121 21.28 7.59 10.21
CA ALA A 121 19.92 7.31 10.69
C ALA A 121 19.93 7.23 12.22
N GLU A 122 18.92 7.82 12.86
CA GLU A 122 18.72 7.71 14.32
C GLU A 122 17.67 6.64 14.62
N ILE A 123 16.55 6.67 13.89
CA ILE A 123 15.43 5.75 14.06
C ILE A 123 15.06 5.17 12.71
N ILE A 124 14.77 3.88 12.67
CA ILE A 124 14.24 3.17 11.51
C ILE A 124 13.00 2.41 11.94
N SER A 125 11.81 2.83 11.49
CA SER A 125 10.61 2.04 11.63
C SER A 125 10.34 1.27 10.34
N LEU A 126 10.16 -0.03 10.47
CA LEU A 126 10.01 -0.99 9.37
C LEU A 126 8.58 -1.53 9.35
N ARG A 127 8.05 -1.75 8.16
CA ARG A 127 6.70 -2.27 7.97
C ARG A 127 6.60 -3.79 7.86
N ASP A 128 7.73 -4.50 7.76
CA ASP A 128 7.76 -5.94 7.57
C ASP A 128 9.04 -6.57 8.12
N ARG A 129 8.97 -7.86 8.49
CA ARG A 129 10.09 -8.64 9.06
C ARG A 129 11.20 -8.87 8.06
N TYR A 130 10.88 -9.02 6.78
CA TYR A 130 11.88 -9.18 5.72
C TYR A 130 12.83 -7.98 5.67
N SER A 131 12.31 -6.78 5.83
CA SER A 131 13.10 -5.55 5.93
C SER A 131 14.02 -5.55 7.14
N GLU A 132 13.56 -6.03 8.29
CA GLU A 132 14.37 -6.16 9.51
C GLU A 132 15.52 -7.16 9.32
N GLU A 133 15.23 -8.34 8.78
CA GLU A 133 16.23 -9.36 8.47
C GLU A 133 17.26 -8.84 7.45
N THR A 134 16.80 -8.10 6.44
CA THR A 134 17.68 -7.45 5.46
C THR A 134 18.62 -6.45 6.13
N LEU A 135 18.14 -5.59 7.02
CA LEU A 135 19.01 -4.64 7.75
C LEU A 135 20.04 -5.37 8.63
N ARG A 136 19.64 -6.44 9.33
CA ARG A 136 20.56 -7.27 10.11
C ARG A 136 21.64 -7.91 9.24
N ALA A 137 21.24 -8.48 8.10
CA ALA A 137 22.18 -9.09 7.15
C ALA A 137 23.16 -8.05 6.54
N LEU A 138 22.72 -6.82 6.38
CA LEU A 138 23.56 -5.70 5.94
C LEU A 138 24.52 -5.18 7.03
N GLY A 139 24.35 -5.59 8.29
CA GLY A 139 25.15 -5.11 9.42
C GLY A 139 24.74 -3.71 9.90
N VAL A 140 23.46 -3.35 9.78
CA VAL A 140 22.92 -2.11 10.36
C VAL A 140 22.53 -2.38 11.80
N THR A 141 23.23 -1.72 12.74
CA THR A 141 23.13 -1.99 14.18
C THR A 141 23.08 -0.74 15.05
N THR A 142 23.40 0.44 14.48
CA THR A 142 23.49 1.68 15.25
C THR A 142 22.15 2.39 15.43
N PRO A 143 21.28 2.51 14.39
CA PRO A 143 19.99 3.14 14.58
C PRO A 143 19.08 2.31 15.50
N GLU A 144 18.18 2.99 16.18
CA GLU A 144 17.07 2.33 16.87
C GLU A 144 16.09 1.78 15.83
N ILE A 145 15.83 0.46 15.85
CA ILE A 145 15.02 -0.23 14.86
C ILE A 145 13.73 -0.73 15.50
N HIS A 146 12.59 -0.33 14.92
CA HIS A 146 11.26 -0.76 15.33
C HIS A 146 10.55 -1.46 14.18
N LEU A 147 9.94 -2.60 14.46
CA LEU A 147 8.97 -3.21 13.57
C LEU A 147 7.60 -2.60 13.87
N THR A 148 7.03 -1.95 12.87
CA THR A 148 5.76 -1.23 12.97
C THR A 148 4.84 -1.65 11.82
N ALA A 149 3.79 -0.89 11.55
CA ALA A 149 2.93 -1.10 10.40
C ALA A 149 3.26 -0.13 9.26
N ASP A 150 2.79 -0.46 8.04
CA ASP A 150 2.80 0.52 6.94
C ASP A 150 1.85 1.67 7.29
N PRO A 151 2.30 2.94 7.23
CA PRO A 151 1.44 4.09 7.53
C PRO A 151 0.14 4.13 6.74
N ALA A 152 0.12 3.52 5.57
CA ALA A 152 -1.05 3.45 4.72
C ALA A 152 -2.22 2.64 5.30
N LEU A 153 -1.97 1.78 6.29
CA LEU A 153 -3.03 1.10 7.05
C LEU A 153 -3.92 2.07 7.85
N LEU A 154 -3.39 3.22 8.22
CA LEU A 154 -4.06 4.21 9.07
C LEU A 154 -4.86 5.25 8.28
N ILE A 155 -4.94 5.13 6.96
CA ILE A 155 -5.67 6.10 6.14
C ILE A 155 -7.17 5.96 6.40
N ASP A 156 -7.77 6.99 6.99
CA ASP A 156 -9.22 7.14 7.03
C ASP A 156 -9.66 8.04 5.86
N PRO A 157 -10.49 7.53 4.92
CA PRO A 157 -10.98 8.34 3.81
C PRO A 157 -11.97 9.43 4.27
N GLY A 158 -12.52 9.31 5.49
CA GLY A 158 -13.58 10.17 5.98
C GLY A 158 -14.87 10.09 5.14
N ASP A 159 -15.80 10.99 5.41
CA ASP A 159 -17.05 11.15 4.66
C ASP A 159 -17.23 12.62 4.21
N THR A 160 -16.37 13.08 3.33
CA THR A 160 -16.42 14.43 2.78
C THR A 160 -17.31 14.54 1.54
N PRO A 161 -17.84 15.72 1.19
CA PRO A 161 -18.57 15.90 -0.08
C PRO A 161 -17.76 15.49 -1.31
N ALA A 162 -16.44 15.69 -1.28
CA ALA A 162 -15.55 15.28 -2.36
C ALA A 162 -15.49 13.74 -2.51
N ILE A 163 -15.38 13.01 -1.40
CA ILE A 163 -15.39 11.54 -1.40
C ILE A 163 -16.73 10.99 -1.87
N ARG A 164 -17.85 11.55 -1.38
CA ARG A 164 -19.18 11.14 -1.87
C ARG A 164 -19.36 11.38 -3.36
N SER A 165 -18.91 12.53 -3.87
CA SER A 165 -18.93 12.84 -5.29
C SER A 165 -18.06 11.87 -6.10
N PHE A 166 -16.87 11.56 -5.64
CA PHE A 166 -15.98 10.58 -6.28
C PHE A 166 -16.63 9.19 -6.35
N LEU A 167 -17.18 8.68 -5.25
CA LEU A 167 -17.85 7.38 -5.21
C LEU A 167 -19.06 7.34 -6.14
N HIS A 168 -19.86 8.40 -6.20
CA HIS A 168 -20.97 8.51 -7.12
C HIS A 168 -20.52 8.43 -8.59
N HIS A 169 -19.44 9.13 -8.94
CA HIS A 169 -18.89 9.10 -10.32
C HIS A 169 -18.14 7.81 -10.66
N SER A 170 -17.78 6.99 -9.68
CA SER A 170 -17.13 5.70 -9.92
C SER A 170 -18.10 4.64 -10.48
N GLY A 171 -19.41 4.90 -10.48
CA GLY A 171 -20.42 3.97 -10.95
C GLY A 171 -20.79 2.88 -9.94
N LEU A 172 -20.34 3.01 -8.69
CA LEU A 172 -20.77 2.09 -7.61
C LEU A 172 -22.21 2.39 -7.21
N ALA A 173 -23.10 1.43 -7.40
CA ALA A 173 -24.50 1.55 -7.01
C ALA A 173 -24.71 1.25 -5.52
N GLU A 174 -25.66 1.93 -4.91
CA GLU A 174 -26.09 1.65 -3.53
C GLU A 174 -26.70 0.23 -3.46
N GLY A 175 -26.44 -0.47 -2.33
CA GLY A 175 -26.97 -1.81 -2.11
C GLY A 175 -26.29 -2.92 -2.93
N THR A 176 -25.39 -2.60 -3.86
CA THR A 176 -24.61 -3.58 -4.60
C THR A 176 -23.34 -3.93 -3.85
N ARG A 177 -23.04 -5.24 -3.78
CA ARG A 177 -21.80 -5.76 -3.20
C ARG A 177 -20.77 -5.98 -4.29
N TYR A 178 -19.50 -5.74 -3.98
CA TYR A 178 -18.44 -5.75 -4.96
C TYR A 178 -17.23 -6.59 -4.52
N ALA A 179 -16.60 -7.28 -5.49
CA ALA A 179 -15.29 -7.90 -5.32
C ALA A 179 -14.26 -7.18 -6.21
N LEU A 180 -13.21 -6.61 -5.62
CA LEU A 180 -12.20 -5.87 -6.34
C LEU A 180 -11.04 -6.79 -6.74
N PHE A 181 -10.63 -6.72 -8.01
CA PHE A 181 -9.50 -7.43 -8.59
C PHE A 181 -8.43 -6.41 -9.03
N ALA A 182 -7.34 -6.31 -8.25
CA ALA A 182 -6.21 -5.43 -8.56
C ALA A 182 -5.04 -6.23 -9.10
N LEU A 183 -5.09 -6.53 -10.38
CA LEU A 183 -4.14 -7.38 -11.08
C LEU A 183 -3.10 -6.53 -11.83
N ARG A 184 -1.94 -7.14 -12.11
CA ARG A 184 -0.88 -6.51 -12.88
C ARG A 184 -0.22 -7.48 -13.84
N PRO A 185 0.33 -7.02 -14.97
CA PRO A 185 1.15 -7.87 -15.81
C PRO A 185 2.43 -8.27 -15.05
N TRP A 186 2.75 -9.55 -15.12
CA TRP A 186 3.96 -10.15 -14.56
C TRP A 186 4.41 -11.29 -15.46
N LYS A 187 5.61 -11.85 -15.19
CA LYS A 187 6.07 -13.03 -15.92
C LYS A 187 5.00 -14.13 -15.80
N ASP A 188 4.66 -14.77 -16.92
CA ASP A 188 3.68 -15.84 -17.04
C ASP A 188 2.22 -15.49 -16.65
N PHE A 189 1.89 -14.21 -16.37
CA PHE A 189 0.54 -13.78 -16.01
C PHE A 189 -0.52 -14.23 -17.03
N ASP A 190 -0.19 -14.25 -18.31
CA ASP A 190 -1.13 -14.61 -19.38
C ASP A 190 -1.70 -16.03 -19.25
N ARG A 191 -0.98 -16.93 -18.56
CA ARG A 191 -1.44 -18.31 -18.29
C ARG A 191 -2.56 -18.36 -17.24
N HIS A 192 -2.70 -17.30 -16.45
CA HIS A 192 -3.63 -17.23 -15.31
C HIS A 192 -4.87 -16.35 -15.59
N ILE A 193 -4.97 -15.71 -16.77
CA ILE A 193 -6.08 -14.84 -17.13
C ILE A 193 -7.42 -15.55 -16.96
N ALA A 194 -7.54 -16.79 -17.47
CA ALA A 194 -8.75 -17.58 -17.35
C ALA A 194 -9.09 -17.93 -15.89
N ALA A 195 -8.08 -18.15 -15.03
CA ALA A 195 -8.28 -18.41 -13.61
C ALA A 195 -8.87 -17.19 -12.90
N PHE A 196 -8.36 -15.99 -13.17
CA PHE A 196 -8.90 -14.75 -12.61
C PHE A 196 -10.31 -14.43 -13.11
N ALA A 197 -10.59 -14.66 -14.42
CA ALA A 197 -11.92 -14.47 -14.96
C ALA A 197 -12.93 -15.44 -14.32
N ASN A 198 -12.57 -16.71 -14.19
CA ASN A 198 -13.41 -17.71 -13.51
C ASN A 198 -13.63 -17.36 -12.03
N ALA A 199 -12.61 -16.91 -11.30
CA ALA A 199 -12.75 -16.48 -9.92
C ALA A 199 -13.69 -15.27 -9.79
N ALA A 200 -13.64 -14.31 -10.73
CA ALA A 200 -14.53 -13.17 -10.74
C ALA A 200 -15.99 -13.58 -11.03
N GLU A 201 -16.21 -14.46 -12.00
CA GLU A 201 -17.54 -15.04 -12.27
C GLU A 201 -18.05 -15.87 -11.10
N TYR A 202 -17.18 -16.62 -10.43
CA TYR A 202 -17.50 -17.38 -9.23
C TYR A 202 -17.98 -16.48 -8.10
N ALA A 203 -17.22 -15.44 -7.77
CA ALA A 203 -17.59 -14.46 -6.76
C ALA A 203 -18.95 -13.80 -7.05
N HIS A 204 -19.23 -13.55 -8.34
CA HIS A 204 -20.51 -13.00 -8.77
C HIS A 204 -21.66 -14.03 -8.59
N ARG A 205 -21.46 -15.25 -9.05
CA ARG A 205 -22.49 -16.28 -9.07
C ARG A 205 -22.84 -16.77 -7.65
N GLU A 206 -21.84 -17.07 -6.82
CA GLU A 206 -22.05 -17.70 -5.51
C GLU A 206 -22.35 -16.67 -4.42
N TYR A 207 -21.73 -15.47 -4.48
CA TYR A 207 -21.83 -14.46 -3.42
C TYR A 207 -22.54 -13.17 -3.85
N GLY A 208 -22.97 -13.06 -5.11
CA GLY A 208 -23.61 -11.85 -5.63
C GLY A 208 -22.67 -10.65 -5.68
N LEU A 209 -21.35 -10.86 -5.73
CA LEU A 209 -20.37 -9.79 -5.76
C LEU A 209 -20.11 -9.34 -7.21
N THR A 210 -20.44 -8.12 -7.55
CA THR A 210 -20.09 -7.56 -8.88
C THR A 210 -18.59 -7.32 -8.97
N PRO A 211 -17.88 -7.92 -9.95
CA PRO A 211 -16.44 -7.71 -10.11
C PRO A 211 -16.09 -6.26 -10.45
N VAL A 212 -15.09 -5.73 -9.76
CA VAL A 212 -14.46 -4.45 -10.05
C VAL A 212 -13.01 -4.71 -10.45
N LEU A 213 -12.71 -4.58 -11.72
CA LEU A 213 -11.35 -4.68 -12.26
C LEU A 213 -10.67 -3.32 -12.05
N TYR A 214 -9.67 -3.26 -11.18
CA TYR A 214 -9.12 -2.00 -10.69
C TYR A 214 -7.65 -1.79 -11.08
N ALA A 215 -7.41 -0.80 -11.93
CA ALA A 215 -6.06 -0.42 -12.36
C ALA A 215 -5.42 0.53 -11.35
N MET A 216 -4.59 -0.01 -10.44
CA MET A 216 -3.84 0.78 -9.46
C MET A 216 -2.76 1.66 -10.11
N GLU A 217 -2.13 1.17 -11.17
CA GLU A 217 -1.22 1.89 -12.06
C GLU A 217 -1.74 1.78 -13.52
N PRO A 218 -2.63 2.68 -13.98
CA PRO A 218 -3.35 2.52 -15.26
C PRO A 218 -2.44 2.23 -16.46
N CYS A 219 -1.29 2.92 -16.56
CA CYS A 219 -0.34 2.70 -17.66
C CYS A 219 0.26 1.28 -17.70
N ARG A 220 0.23 0.55 -16.58
CA ARG A 220 0.79 -0.81 -16.46
C ARG A 220 -0.29 -1.87 -16.38
N ASP A 221 -1.34 -1.62 -15.60
CA ASP A 221 -2.30 -2.67 -15.21
C ASP A 221 -3.41 -2.88 -16.24
N ARG A 222 -3.74 -1.85 -17.03
CA ARG A 222 -4.88 -1.86 -17.96
C ARG A 222 -4.86 -3.05 -18.92
N ALA A 223 -3.69 -3.42 -19.43
CA ALA A 223 -3.59 -4.54 -20.38
C ALA A 223 -4.00 -5.88 -19.74
N ALA A 224 -3.52 -6.16 -18.52
CA ALA A 224 -3.87 -7.38 -17.77
C ALA A 224 -5.36 -7.42 -17.43
N LEU A 225 -5.92 -6.30 -16.96
CA LEU A 225 -7.34 -6.19 -16.59
C LEU A 225 -8.25 -6.32 -17.81
N ASN A 226 -7.91 -5.71 -18.94
CA ASN A 226 -8.66 -5.86 -20.19
C ASN A 226 -8.66 -7.31 -20.68
N ALA A 227 -7.54 -8.04 -20.53
CA ALA A 227 -7.45 -9.44 -20.91
C ALA A 227 -8.38 -10.33 -20.06
N VAL A 228 -8.48 -10.05 -18.75
CA VAL A 228 -9.45 -10.72 -17.86
C VAL A 228 -10.88 -10.31 -18.23
N ALA A 229 -11.15 -9.01 -18.41
CA ALA A 229 -12.46 -8.47 -18.78
C ALA A 229 -13.02 -9.12 -20.04
N ALA A 230 -12.17 -9.37 -21.03
CA ALA A 230 -12.57 -10.00 -22.31
C ALA A 230 -13.10 -11.44 -22.14
N GLN A 231 -12.85 -12.09 -21.00
CA GLN A 231 -13.34 -13.44 -20.69
C GLN A 231 -14.56 -13.45 -19.77
N LEU A 232 -14.92 -12.30 -19.17
CA LEU A 232 -16.08 -12.19 -18.29
C LEU A 232 -17.40 -12.18 -19.06
N ARG A 233 -18.39 -12.88 -18.51
CA ARG A 233 -19.76 -12.92 -18.99
C ARG A 233 -20.73 -12.23 -18.05
N CYS A 234 -20.38 -12.11 -16.75
CA CYS A 234 -21.14 -11.38 -15.76
C CYS A 234 -20.94 -9.85 -15.92
N PRO A 235 -21.84 -9.02 -15.39
CA PRO A 235 -21.61 -7.57 -15.27
C PRO A 235 -20.36 -7.28 -14.42
N TYR A 236 -19.58 -6.30 -14.85
CA TYR A 236 -18.39 -5.87 -14.12
C TYR A 236 -18.15 -4.36 -14.29
N LEU A 237 -17.33 -3.79 -13.44
CA LEU A 237 -16.81 -2.43 -13.58
C LEU A 237 -15.31 -2.49 -13.90
N LEU A 238 -14.85 -1.59 -14.75
CA LEU A 238 -13.43 -1.36 -15.01
C LEU A 238 -13.08 0.03 -14.54
N LEU A 239 -12.34 0.13 -13.42
CA LEU A 239 -12.01 1.38 -12.77
C LEU A 239 -10.50 1.61 -12.73
N GLU A 240 -10.12 2.87 -12.69
CA GLU A 240 -8.73 3.30 -12.56
C GLU A 240 -8.53 4.06 -11.27
N ALA A 241 -7.35 3.91 -10.66
CA ALA A 241 -6.99 4.65 -9.47
C ALA A 241 -7.07 6.15 -9.74
N GLY A 242 -7.76 6.84 -8.84
CA GLY A 242 -7.73 8.30 -8.75
C GLY A 242 -6.32 8.82 -8.44
N SER A 243 -6.16 10.11 -8.50
CA SER A 243 -4.90 10.79 -8.19
C SER A 243 -4.61 10.88 -6.68
N ASN A 244 -5.62 10.66 -5.85
CA ASN A 244 -5.63 10.88 -4.41
C ASN A 244 -5.72 9.55 -3.67
N GLY A 245 -4.85 9.34 -2.69
CA GLY A 245 -4.82 8.12 -1.86
C GLY A 245 -6.11 7.90 -1.07
N THR A 246 -6.71 8.96 -0.57
CA THR A 246 -7.97 8.93 0.18
C THR A 246 -9.14 8.43 -0.67
N GLU A 247 -9.22 8.83 -1.95
CA GLU A 247 -10.23 8.34 -2.89
C GLU A 247 -10.10 6.84 -3.15
N ILE A 248 -8.85 6.36 -3.29
CA ILE A 248 -8.55 4.94 -3.47
C ILE A 248 -9.03 4.13 -2.26
N VAL A 249 -8.72 4.59 -1.06
CA VAL A 249 -9.13 3.94 0.19
C VAL A 249 -10.65 3.98 0.36
N ALA A 250 -11.30 5.11 0.02
CA ALA A 250 -12.76 5.23 0.04
C ALA A 250 -13.45 4.23 -0.89
N LEU A 251 -12.90 4.02 -2.08
CA LEU A 251 -13.40 3.02 -3.03
C LEU A 251 -13.22 1.61 -2.49
N ILE A 252 -12.04 1.29 -1.96
CA ILE A 252 -11.73 -0.03 -1.39
C ILE A 252 -12.64 -0.34 -0.18
N ARG A 253 -12.92 0.65 0.66
CA ARG A 253 -13.86 0.51 1.79
C ARG A 253 -15.28 0.09 1.38
N ARG A 254 -15.67 0.30 0.11
CA ARG A 254 -16.97 -0.11 -0.45
C ARG A 254 -16.97 -1.55 -0.95
N MET A 255 -15.84 -2.24 -0.92
CA MET A 255 -15.71 -3.61 -1.38
C MET A 255 -16.11 -4.59 -0.27
N SER A 256 -16.64 -5.74 -0.68
CA SER A 256 -16.89 -6.88 0.21
C SER A 256 -15.75 -7.89 0.20
N LEU A 257 -14.89 -7.82 -0.81
CA LEU A 257 -13.72 -8.70 -0.98
C LEU A 257 -12.70 -8.00 -1.86
N VAL A 258 -11.41 -8.20 -1.59
CA VAL A 258 -10.31 -7.72 -2.42
C VAL A 258 -9.37 -8.86 -2.78
N ILE A 259 -9.22 -9.14 -4.07
CA ILE A 259 -8.23 -10.08 -4.61
C ILE A 259 -7.13 -9.27 -5.30
N ALA A 260 -5.90 -9.31 -4.80
CA ALA A 260 -4.89 -8.43 -5.34
C ALA A 260 -3.48 -9.01 -5.43
N MET A 261 -2.81 -8.66 -6.52
CA MET A 261 -1.36 -8.75 -6.69
C MET A 261 -0.67 -7.48 -6.17
N ARG A 262 -1.38 -6.36 -6.13
CA ARG A 262 -0.85 -5.05 -5.75
C ARG A 262 -0.80 -4.89 -4.23
N LEU A 263 0.42 -4.82 -3.67
CA LEU A 263 0.66 -4.70 -2.24
C LEU A 263 -0.16 -3.57 -1.58
N HIS A 264 -0.13 -2.35 -2.14
CA HIS A 264 -0.87 -1.24 -1.54
C HIS A 264 -2.39 -1.43 -1.56
N THR A 265 -2.93 -2.18 -2.53
CA THR A 265 -4.35 -2.52 -2.53
C THR A 265 -4.70 -3.43 -1.34
N LEU A 266 -3.83 -4.41 -1.04
CA LEU A 266 -3.99 -5.27 0.15
C LEU A 266 -3.83 -4.47 1.44
N ILE A 267 -2.85 -3.57 1.52
CA ILE A 267 -2.65 -2.69 2.68
C ILE A 267 -3.89 -1.83 2.94
N PHE A 268 -4.42 -1.19 1.91
CA PHE A 268 -5.61 -0.34 2.04
C PHE A 268 -6.84 -1.15 2.44
N ALA A 269 -7.04 -2.34 1.85
CA ALA A 269 -8.15 -3.20 2.20
C ALA A 269 -8.07 -3.69 3.65
N ALA A 270 -6.90 -4.13 4.10
CA ALA A 270 -6.67 -4.54 5.48
C ALA A 270 -6.92 -3.39 6.46
N GLY A 271 -6.46 -2.17 6.16
CA GLY A 271 -6.70 -0.98 6.97
C GLY A 271 -8.17 -0.56 7.07
N GLN A 272 -9.01 -1.02 6.14
CA GLN A 272 -10.46 -0.77 6.15
C GLN A 272 -11.28 -1.99 6.67
N GLY A 273 -10.61 -3.06 7.11
CA GLY A 273 -11.28 -4.28 7.55
C GLY A 273 -11.99 -5.03 6.42
N VAL A 274 -11.57 -4.84 5.17
CA VAL A 274 -12.12 -5.56 4.01
C VAL A 274 -11.36 -6.87 3.86
N PRO A 275 -12.03 -8.03 3.73
CA PRO A 275 -11.40 -9.32 3.48
C PRO A 275 -10.48 -9.30 2.27
N ILE A 276 -9.32 -9.93 2.40
CA ILE A 276 -8.27 -9.91 1.38
C ILE A 276 -7.87 -11.32 0.94
N VAL A 277 -7.63 -11.48 -0.34
CA VAL A 277 -6.96 -12.64 -0.94
C VAL A 277 -5.72 -12.14 -1.69
N GLY A 278 -4.54 -12.59 -1.26
CA GLY A 278 -3.29 -12.20 -1.86
C GLY A 278 -2.87 -13.12 -3.02
N VAL A 279 -2.39 -12.54 -4.13
CA VAL A 279 -1.70 -13.30 -5.19
C VAL A 279 -0.26 -12.84 -5.24
N VAL A 280 0.62 -13.70 -4.75
CA VAL A 280 2.03 -13.38 -4.49
C VAL A 280 2.87 -13.57 -5.76
N TYR A 281 3.51 -12.50 -6.19
CA TYR A 281 4.49 -12.50 -7.28
C TYR A 281 5.85 -11.95 -6.85
N ASP A 282 5.93 -11.42 -5.63
CA ASP A 282 7.09 -10.74 -5.06
C ASP A 282 7.07 -10.95 -3.53
N PRO A 283 8.20 -11.26 -2.89
CA PRO A 283 8.27 -11.52 -1.44
C PRO A 283 7.71 -10.43 -0.54
N LYS A 284 7.63 -9.18 -1.02
CA LYS A 284 7.03 -8.09 -0.23
C LYS A 284 5.51 -8.26 -0.02
N VAL A 285 4.84 -9.03 -0.90
CA VAL A 285 3.40 -9.29 -0.77
C VAL A 285 3.17 -10.35 0.30
N SER A 286 3.89 -11.49 0.24
CA SER A 286 3.81 -12.51 1.29
C SER A 286 4.27 -11.95 2.63
N GLY A 287 5.40 -11.23 2.68
CA GLY A 287 5.89 -10.63 3.93
C GLY A 287 4.90 -9.68 4.61
N PHE A 288 4.06 -8.98 3.86
CA PHE A 288 2.98 -8.18 4.42
C PHE A 288 1.84 -9.04 4.96
N LEU A 289 1.43 -10.08 4.21
CA LEU A 289 0.35 -10.99 4.63
C LEU A 289 0.75 -11.80 5.88
N ASP A 290 1.98 -12.32 5.90
CA ASP A 290 2.57 -12.99 7.06
C ASP A 290 2.62 -12.07 8.29
N TYR A 291 2.96 -10.78 8.08
CA TYR A 291 2.96 -9.78 9.16
C TYR A 291 1.57 -9.57 9.76
N LEU A 292 0.52 -9.62 8.94
CA LEU A 292 -0.87 -9.55 9.39
C LEU A 292 -1.37 -10.86 10.01
N GLY A 293 -0.62 -11.95 9.92
CA GLY A 293 -1.10 -13.30 10.27
C GLY A 293 -2.18 -13.81 9.33
N GLN A 294 -2.15 -13.38 8.05
CA GLN A 294 -3.16 -13.70 7.04
C GLN A 294 -2.65 -14.81 6.12
N ASP A 295 -3.35 -15.95 6.14
CA ASP A 295 -2.99 -17.14 5.36
C ASP A 295 -3.73 -17.24 4.00
N LEU A 296 -4.65 -16.31 3.70
CA LEU A 296 -5.43 -16.32 2.47
C LEU A 296 -4.62 -15.74 1.30
N TYR A 297 -3.60 -16.47 0.89
CA TYR A 297 -2.82 -16.12 -0.29
C TYR A 297 -2.20 -17.34 -0.97
N LEU A 298 -1.80 -17.16 -2.21
CA LEU A 298 -1.08 -18.18 -2.99
C LEU A 298 -0.04 -17.53 -3.93
N PRO A 299 1.04 -18.24 -4.31
CA PRO A 299 1.92 -17.82 -5.39
C PRO A 299 1.18 -17.69 -6.72
N LEU A 300 1.56 -16.72 -7.56
CA LEU A 300 0.95 -16.54 -8.89
C LEU A 300 1.01 -17.82 -9.72
N GLU A 301 2.10 -18.57 -9.63
CA GLU A 301 2.32 -19.80 -10.37
C GLU A 301 1.30 -20.90 -10.01
N GLU A 302 0.70 -20.83 -8.82
CA GLU A 302 -0.32 -21.75 -8.30
C GLU A 302 -1.74 -21.24 -8.52
N ALA A 303 -1.90 -20.03 -9.09
CA ALA A 303 -3.20 -19.44 -9.33
C ALA A 303 -3.99 -20.23 -10.40
N SER A 304 -4.96 -20.99 -9.95
CA SER A 304 -5.94 -21.71 -10.75
C SER A 304 -7.35 -21.25 -10.42
N ALA A 305 -8.33 -21.58 -11.25
CA ALA A 305 -9.73 -21.30 -10.92
C ALA A 305 -10.14 -21.94 -9.59
N ALA A 306 -9.75 -23.18 -9.34
CA ALA A 306 -10.08 -23.90 -8.11
C ALA A 306 -9.45 -23.23 -6.89
N SER A 307 -8.11 -23.00 -6.90
CA SER A 307 -7.41 -22.44 -5.74
C SER A 307 -7.88 -21.02 -5.40
N LEU A 308 -8.21 -20.20 -6.40
CA LEU A 308 -8.77 -18.87 -6.17
C LEU A 308 -10.20 -18.92 -5.61
N CYS A 309 -11.04 -19.85 -6.09
CA CYS A 309 -12.39 -20.05 -5.55
C CYS A 309 -12.35 -20.53 -4.09
N ASP A 310 -11.47 -21.46 -3.75
CA ASP A 310 -11.31 -21.96 -2.38
C ASP A 310 -10.89 -20.82 -1.41
N LEU A 311 -9.99 -19.94 -1.84
CA LEU A 311 -9.61 -18.77 -1.05
C LEU A 311 -10.75 -17.74 -0.92
N ILE A 312 -11.55 -17.55 -1.96
CA ILE A 312 -12.75 -16.70 -1.91
C ILE A 312 -13.75 -17.27 -0.91
N ASP A 313 -14.02 -18.58 -0.96
CA ASP A 313 -14.94 -19.24 -0.03
C ASP A 313 -14.49 -19.06 1.42
N THR A 314 -13.20 -19.26 1.70
CA THR A 314 -12.63 -19.09 3.04
C THR A 314 -12.76 -17.64 3.51
N ALA A 315 -12.37 -16.66 2.67
CA ALA A 315 -12.47 -15.24 3.00
C ALA A 315 -13.90 -14.79 3.29
N MET A 316 -14.86 -15.31 2.52
CA MET A 316 -16.27 -14.98 2.71
C MET A 316 -16.87 -15.65 3.94
N ALA A 317 -16.45 -16.88 4.28
CA ALA A 317 -16.88 -17.59 5.49
C ALA A 317 -16.36 -16.89 6.76
N GLU A 318 -15.10 -16.45 6.79
CA GLU A 318 -14.51 -15.70 7.90
C GLU A 318 -15.25 -14.38 8.14
N GLN A 319 -15.56 -13.64 7.08
CA GLN A 319 -16.34 -12.39 7.18
C GLN A 319 -17.73 -12.62 7.78
N MET A 320 -18.40 -13.69 7.39
CA MET A 320 -19.72 -14.02 7.93
C MET A 320 -19.65 -14.36 9.42
N PHE A 321 -18.64 -15.14 9.83
CA PHE A 321 -18.41 -15.52 11.22
C PHE A 321 -18.11 -14.31 12.12
N GLU A 322 -17.27 -13.37 11.67
CA GLU A 322 -17.01 -12.13 12.40
C GLU A 322 -18.27 -11.26 12.53
N ALA A 323 -19.06 -11.14 11.47
CA ALA A 323 -20.29 -10.36 11.50
C ALA A 323 -21.34 -10.95 12.47
N GLU A 324 -21.48 -12.29 12.52
CA GLU A 324 -22.35 -12.97 13.46
C GLU A 324 -21.90 -12.80 14.92
N ASN A 325 -20.59 -12.92 15.16
CA ASN A 325 -20.05 -12.70 16.50
C ASN A 325 -20.27 -11.27 17.01
N ILE A 326 -20.06 -10.27 16.17
CA ILE A 326 -20.31 -8.86 16.52
C ILE A 326 -21.80 -8.62 16.79
N ARG A 327 -22.69 -9.24 16.02
CA ARG A 327 -24.12 -9.15 16.22
C ARG A 327 -24.53 -9.77 17.55
N SER A 328 -24.05 -10.98 17.85
CA SER A 328 -24.34 -11.68 19.11
C SER A 328 -23.82 -10.90 20.33
N LEU A 329 -22.65 -10.27 20.24
CA LEU A 329 -22.12 -9.42 21.31
C LEU A 329 -22.98 -8.16 21.53
N ARG A 330 -23.50 -7.54 20.47
CA ARG A 330 -24.40 -6.37 20.57
C ARG A 330 -25.77 -6.74 21.14
N GLU A 331 -26.30 -7.92 20.81
CA GLU A 331 -27.54 -8.44 21.37
C GLU A 331 -27.39 -8.73 22.87
N LEU A 332 -26.25 -9.31 23.30
CA LEU A 332 -25.92 -9.53 24.71
C LEU A 332 -25.72 -8.22 25.49
N ASP A 333 -25.12 -7.19 24.89
CA ASP A 333 -24.98 -5.88 25.53
C ASP A 333 -26.35 -5.19 25.71
N ALA A 334 -27.23 -5.29 24.72
CA ALA A 334 -28.57 -4.73 24.82
C ALA A 334 -29.42 -5.43 25.91
N GLU A 335 -29.28 -6.76 26.09
CA GLU A 335 -29.95 -7.51 27.15
C GLU A 335 -29.42 -7.18 28.57
N ASN A 336 -28.18 -6.70 28.69
CA ASN A 336 -27.57 -6.28 29.95
C ASN A 336 -27.92 -4.84 30.35
N GLU A 337 -28.47 -4.04 29.45
CA GLU A 337 -28.92 -2.66 29.71
C GLU A 337 -30.41 -2.56 30.09
N GLU A 338 -31.21 -3.64 29.94
CA GLU A 338 -32.59 -3.77 30.45
C GLU A 338 -32.60 -4.37 31.87
#